data_dc5874a88bfbbdd68d60342702deab0b
#
_entry.id   dc5874a88bfbbdd68d60342702deab0b
#
_cell.length_a   1.000
_cell.length_b   1.000
_cell.length_c   1.000
_cell.angle_alpha   90.00
_cell.angle_beta   90.00
_cell.angle_gamma   90.00
#
_symmetry.space_group_name_H-M   'P 1'
#
loop_
_entity.id
_entity.type
_entity.pdbx_description
1 polymer ?
#
loop_
_entity_poly.entity_id
_entity_poly.type
_entity_poly.pdbx_seq_one_letter_code
_entity_poly.pdbx_strand_id
1 'polypeptide(L)'
;ILIGPHTSNILSEIILVSVDDNLYRAGYKFIRNIDDYYCVTETYEEAESFIKSLVLELKSYNLSVNQSKTMILNLPLTSESEWVHVLGVPPLVGKFGVVEIQSVKAYLGQALQIMQNNNGDAAPIKYAIKVLKSLNVSKKSKDYIVDTILHWAIIYPYLVPLLQEFIFDCYRVSSDLIREFISILYKDSIIRRNYEGVAYALFFSIKYNIEIESFNMDNLLRGDCICKLLSFLYCKKFGHHDAQNTLKEHAQRLMEFNFNEYWIFIYEILNQEELRGRGLWSNLKNQGISFIKSEYR
;
A
#
# COMPACT_ATOMS: atom_id res chain seq x y z
N ILE A 1 -2.43 -14.70 13.64
CA ILE A 1 -2.41 -13.25 14.00
C ILE A 1 -2.75 -12.50 12.72
N LEU A 2 -3.70 -11.57 12.78
CA LEU A 2 -4.08 -10.75 11.62
C LEU A 2 -3.01 -9.67 11.36
N ILE A 3 -2.69 -9.44 10.09
CA ILE A 3 -1.78 -8.35 9.69
C ILE A 3 -2.55 -7.03 9.76
N GLY A 4 -1.94 -6.02 10.37
CA GLY A 4 -2.44 -4.63 10.39
C GLY A 4 -2.76 -4.03 11.76
N PRO A 5 -3.52 -4.71 12.65
CA PRO A 5 -3.76 -4.14 13.98
C PRO A 5 -2.48 -4.00 14.82
N HIS A 6 -2.35 -2.90 15.55
CA HIS A 6 -1.22 -2.68 16.48
C HIS A 6 -1.08 -3.79 17.54
N THR A 7 -2.21 -4.36 17.97
CA THR A 7 -2.22 -5.51 18.90
C THR A 7 -1.54 -6.74 18.33
N SER A 8 -1.59 -6.95 17.01
CA SER A 8 -0.89 -8.07 16.37
C SER A 8 0.62 -7.91 16.46
N ASN A 9 1.14 -6.68 16.34
CA ASN A 9 2.56 -6.38 16.49
C ASN A 9 3.03 -6.68 17.94
N ILE A 10 2.21 -6.31 18.94
CA ILE A 10 2.50 -6.60 20.35
C ILE A 10 2.52 -8.11 20.62
N LEU A 11 1.54 -8.84 20.10
CA LEU A 11 1.48 -10.30 20.26
C LEU A 11 2.65 -10.99 19.54
N SER A 12 3.02 -10.53 18.35
CA SER A 12 4.19 -11.05 17.63
C SER A 12 5.47 -10.79 18.43
N GLU A 13 5.62 -9.60 19.01
CA GLU A 13 6.77 -9.25 19.83
C GLU A 13 6.87 -10.13 21.07
N ILE A 14 5.78 -10.39 21.80
CA ILE A 14 5.76 -11.28 22.96
C ILE A 14 6.27 -12.69 22.60
N ILE A 15 5.83 -13.22 21.44
CA ILE A 15 6.27 -14.55 20.96
C ILE A 15 7.75 -14.50 20.59
N LEU A 16 8.17 -13.50 19.83
CA LEU A 16 9.55 -13.42 19.32
C LEU A 16 10.55 -13.15 20.45
N VAL A 17 10.19 -12.40 21.49
CA VAL A 17 11.05 -12.23 22.68
C VAL A 17 11.34 -13.59 23.36
N SER A 18 10.37 -14.50 23.39
CA SER A 18 10.60 -15.84 23.92
C SER A 18 11.56 -16.67 23.05
N VAL A 19 11.45 -16.53 21.73
CA VAL A 19 12.40 -17.13 20.78
C VAL A 19 13.80 -16.55 20.97
N ASP A 20 13.91 -15.22 21.13
CA ASP A 20 15.16 -14.51 21.35
C ASP A 20 15.87 -15.02 22.61
N ASP A 21 15.14 -15.17 23.74
CA ASP A 21 15.70 -15.63 25.01
C ASP A 21 16.28 -17.04 24.86
N ASN A 22 15.61 -17.95 24.20
CA ASN A 22 16.09 -19.30 23.94
C ASN A 22 17.35 -19.31 23.06
N LEU A 23 17.40 -18.49 22.00
CA LEU A 23 18.59 -18.36 21.15
C LEU A 23 19.77 -17.74 21.91
N TYR A 24 19.53 -16.74 22.76
CA TYR A 24 20.57 -16.18 23.64
C TYR A 24 21.13 -17.21 24.64
N ARG A 25 20.26 -18.02 25.25
CA ARG A 25 20.68 -19.11 26.15
C ARG A 25 21.46 -20.20 25.41
N ALA A 26 21.16 -20.41 24.14
CA ALA A 26 21.95 -21.31 23.29
C ALA A 26 23.30 -20.71 22.85
N GLY A 27 23.61 -19.46 23.23
CA GLY A 27 24.90 -18.81 23.01
C GLY A 27 25.01 -18.02 21.71
N TYR A 28 23.94 -17.87 20.93
CA TYR A 28 23.98 -17.10 19.71
C TYR A 28 24.00 -15.59 19.95
N LYS A 29 24.79 -14.88 19.14
CA LYS A 29 24.84 -13.41 19.10
C LYS A 29 24.15 -12.94 17.83
N PHE A 30 22.99 -12.32 17.96
CA PHE A 30 22.19 -11.87 16.83
C PHE A 30 21.54 -10.52 17.13
N ILE A 31 21.06 -9.89 16.09
CA ILE A 31 20.20 -8.70 16.15
C ILE A 31 18.88 -9.07 15.47
N ARG A 32 17.76 -8.72 16.10
CA ARG A 32 16.44 -8.80 15.48
C ARG A 32 15.91 -7.40 15.20
N ASN A 33 15.42 -7.21 13.98
CA ASN A 33 14.69 -6.01 13.57
C ASN A 33 13.28 -6.44 13.18
N ILE A 34 12.31 -6.24 14.08
CA ILE A 34 10.92 -6.70 13.97
C ILE A 34 10.88 -8.24 13.83
N ASP A 35 10.80 -8.77 12.63
CA ASP A 35 10.76 -10.19 12.27
C ASP A 35 12.01 -10.68 11.52
N ASP A 36 12.94 -9.78 11.19
CA ASP A 36 14.19 -10.12 10.51
C ASP A 36 15.32 -10.36 11.54
N TYR A 37 16.00 -11.53 11.45
CA TYR A 37 17.11 -11.93 12.28
C TYR A 37 18.43 -11.80 11.53
N TYR A 38 19.45 -11.19 12.16
CA TYR A 38 20.80 -11.04 11.64
C TYR A 38 21.79 -11.65 12.63
N CYS A 39 22.48 -12.71 12.23
CA CYS A 39 23.51 -13.36 13.02
C CYS A 39 24.83 -13.30 12.28
N VAL A 40 25.89 -12.82 12.97
CA VAL A 40 27.25 -12.83 12.43
C VAL A 40 27.99 -14.02 13.06
N THR A 41 28.56 -14.86 12.21
CA THR A 41 29.29 -16.08 12.59
C THR A 41 30.68 -16.10 11.94
N GLU A 42 31.57 -16.92 12.47
CA GLU A 42 32.93 -17.07 11.91
C GLU A 42 32.96 -18.14 10.79
N THR A 43 32.07 -19.11 10.87
CA THR A 43 32.01 -20.23 9.90
C THR A 43 30.61 -20.39 9.29
N TYR A 44 30.58 -21.07 8.14
CA TYR A 44 29.32 -21.43 7.47
C TYR A 44 28.48 -22.40 8.31
N GLU A 45 29.15 -23.35 8.98
CA GLU A 45 28.50 -24.35 9.83
C GLU A 45 27.81 -23.69 11.05
N GLU A 46 28.40 -22.67 11.63
CA GLU A 46 27.78 -21.88 12.70
C GLU A 46 26.54 -21.14 12.19
N ALA A 47 26.59 -20.56 10.98
CA ALA A 47 25.45 -19.89 10.37
C ALA A 47 24.30 -20.88 10.11
N GLU A 48 24.59 -22.07 9.59
CA GLU A 48 23.57 -23.14 9.43
C GLU A 48 23.00 -23.58 10.78
N SER A 49 23.84 -23.71 11.80
CA SER A 49 23.42 -24.09 13.15
C SER A 49 22.44 -23.06 13.73
N PHE A 50 22.74 -21.76 13.57
CA PHE A 50 21.83 -20.70 13.96
C PHE A 50 20.47 -20.78 13.25
N ILE A 51 20.47 -20.95 11.91
CA ILE A 51 19.23 -21.08 11.13
C ILE A 51 18.42 -22.31 11.62
N LYS A 52 19.06 -23.45 11.85
CA LYS A 52 18.39 -24.67 12.35
C LYS A 52 17.76 -24.43 13.73
N SER A 53 18.48 -23.77 14.62
CA SER A 53 17.98 -23.43 15.96
C SER A 53 16.80 -22.46 15.89
N LEU A 54 16.89 -21.41 15.08
CA LEU A 54 15.81 -20.46 14.85
C LEU A 54 14.55 -21.15 14.29
N VAL A 55 14.71 -22.05 13.32
CA VAL A 55 13.59 -22.82 12.75
C VAL A 55 12.91 -23.68 13.81
N LEU A 56 13.68 -24.33 14.70
CA LEU A 56 13.13 -25.18 15.77
C LEU A 56 12.37 -24.35 16.79
N GLU A 57 12.91 -23.21 17.21
CA GLU A 57 12.26 -22.31 18.17
C GLU A 57 10.96 -21.75 17.60
N LEU A 58 10.98 -21.24 16.35
CA LEU A 58 9.78 -20.71 15.69
C LEU A 58 8.70 -21.78 15.51
N LYS A 59 9.09 -23.03 15.24
CA LYS A 59 8.15 -24.13 15.06
C LYS A 59 7.32 -24.40 16.31
N SER A 60 7.86 -24.17 17.52
CA SER A 60 7.13 -24.32 18.78
C SER A 60 5.90 -23.39 18.86
N TYR A 61 5.91 -22.29 18.11
CA TYR A 61 4.82 -21.32 18.00
C TYR A 61 4.04 -21.43 16.65
N ASN A 62 4.22 -22.52 15.90
CA ASN A 62 3.67 -22.68 14.54
C ASN A 62 4.08 -21.55 13.57
N LEU A 63 5.28 -21.00 13.76
CA LEU A 63 5.90 -20.04 12.86
C LEU A 63 6.98 -20.74 12.02
N SER A 64 7.33 -20.12 10.90
CA SER A 64 8.38 -20.61 9.99
C SER A 64 9.20 -19.46 9.43
N VAL A 65 10.46 -19.73 9.12
CA VAL A 65 11.30 -18.77 8.36
C VAL A 65 10.85 -18.68 6.91
N ASN A 66 10.99 -17.49 6.34
CA ASN A 66 10.78 -17.31 4.90
C ASN A 66 12.02 -17.78 4.14
N GLN A 67 11.98 -19.01 3.61
CA GLN A 67 13.12 -19.62 2.93
C GLN A 67 13.64 -18.82 1.74
N SER A 68 12.76 -18.09 1.01
CA SER A 68 13.17 -17.27 -0.14
C SER A 68 13.94 -16.01 0.26
N LYS A 69 13.84 -15.58 1.53
CA LYS A 69 14.55 -14.42 2.09
C LYS A 69 15.72 -14.83 3.01
N THR A 70 15.75 -16.08 3.45
CA THR A 70 16.82 -16.57 4.34
C THR A 70 18.04 -16.91 3.53
N MET A 71 19.18 -16.29 3.83
CA MET A 71 20.43 -16.49 3.10
C MET A 71 21.64 -16.39 4.04
N ILE A 72 22.69 -17.10 3.69
CA ILE A 72 24.02 -16.97 4.31
C ILE A 72 24.91 -16.21 3.34
N LEU A 73 25.49 -15.11 3.81
CA LEU A 73 26.26 -14.19 3.00
C LEU A 73 27.68 -14.02 3.57
N ASN A 74 28.67 -13.94 2.69
CA ASN A 74 30.04 -13.66 3.10
C ASN A 74 30.25 -12.16 3.32
N LEU A 75 30.88 -11.78 4.42
CA LEU A 75 31.28 -10.41 4.68
C LEU A 75 32.61 -10.06 3.94
N PRO A 76 32.83 -8.79 3.57
CA PRO A 76 31.97 -7.63 3.80
C PRO A 76 30.79 -7.52 2.82
N LEU A 77 29.67 -6.98 3.29
CA LEU A 77 28.51 -6.67 2.48
C LEU A 77 28.42 -5.17 2.22
N THR A 78 27.84 -4.81 1.07
CA THR A 78 27.42 -3.41 0.85
C THR A 78 26.28 -3.07 1.80
N SER A 79 26.29 -1.87 2.39
CA SER A 79 25.27 -1.41 3.34
C SER A 79 23.89 -1.26 2.72
N GLU A 80 23.83 -1.17 1.40
CA GLU A 80 22.59 -0.98 0.63
C GLU A 80 22.54 -1.93 -0.55
N SER A 81 21.32 -2.22 -1.03
CA SER A 81 21.13 -2.98 -2.26
C SER A 81 21.83 -2.31 -3.44
N GLU A 82 22.46 -3.08 -4.32
CA GLU A 82 23.21 -2.58 -5.49
C GLU A 82 22.41 -1.56 -6.32
N TRP A 83 21.11 -1.83 -6.49
CA TRP A 83 20.24 -0.93 -7.25
C TRP A 83 20.03 0.44 -6.60
N VAL A 84 20.16 0.55 -5.27
CA VAL A 84 20.06 1.83 -4.56
C VAL A 84 21.23 2.72 -4.91
N HIS A 85 22.43 2.17 -5.02
CA HIS A 85 23.61 2.93 -5.47
C HIS A 85 23.43 3.41 -6.91
N VAL A 86 22.85 2.58 -7.78
CA VAL A 86 22.61 2.91 -9.18
C VAL A 86 21.57 4.01 -9.34
N LEU A 87 20.41 3.88 -8.68
CA LEU A 87 19.31 4.86 -8.76
C LEU A 87 19.51 6.06 -7.81
N GLY A 88 20.40 5.95 -6.84
CA GLY A 88 20.76 7.05 -5.94
C GLY A 88 21.55 8.17 -6.66
N VAL A 89 22.15 7.85 -7.79
CA VAL A 89 22.72 8.87 -8.69
C VAL A 89 21.58 9.49 -9.50
N PRO A 90 21.20 10.75 -9.23
CA PRO A 90 20.09 11.38 -9.94
C PRO A 90 20.42 11.52 -11.44
N PRO A 91 19.39 11.60 -12.31
CA PRO A 91 19.58 11.79 -13.72
C PRO A 91 20.40 13.06 -13.99
N LEU A 92 21.20 13.03 -15.03
CA LEU A 92 22.08 14.16 -15.43
C LEU A 92 21.29 15.47 -15.51
N VAL A 93 21.73 16.43 -14.73
CA VAL A 93 21.19 17.78 -14.72
C VAL A 93 21.82 18.54 -15.89
N GLY A 94 20.99 19.03 -16.79
CA GLY A 94 21.42 19.82 -17.94
C GLY A 94 21.81 21.26 -17.57
N LYS A 95 22.00 22.09 -18.59
CA LYS A 95 22.25 23.51 -18.43
C LYS A 95 21.10 24.14 -17.59
N PHE A 96 21.47 25.07 -16.71
CA PHE A 96 20.54 25.78 -15.82
C PHE A 96 19.90 24.95 -14.69
N GLY A 97 20.44 23.81 -14.33
CA GLY A 97 19.91 23.00 -13.22
C GLY A 97 18.61 22.26 -13.54
N VAL A 98 18.28 22.09 -14.83
CA VAL A 98 17.04 21.45 -15.30
C VAL A 98 17.35 20.07 -15.88
N VAL A 99 16.54 19.07 -15.51
CA VAL A 99 16.65 17.71 -16.04
C VAL A 99 15.85 17.58 -17.34
N GLU A 100 16.54 17.24 -18.40
CA GLU A 100 15.96 17.11 -19.74
C GLU A 100 15.34 15.73 -19.96
N ILE A 101 14.41 15.64 -20.93
CA ILE A 101 13.62 14.45 -21.23
C ILE A 101 14.47 13.19 -21.48
N GLN A 102 15.63 13.32 -22.13
CA GLN A 102 16.49 12.16 -22.41
C GLN A 102 17.07 11.55 -21.14
N SER A 103 17.47 12.39 -20.17
CA SER A 103 17.97 11.93 -18.87
C SER A 103 16.84 11.27 -18.04
N VAL A 104 15.62 11.81 -18.09
CA VAL A 104 14.45 11.19 -17.43
C VAL A 104 14.11 9.84 -18.05
N LYS A 105 14.11 9.74 -19.40
CA LYS A 105 13.86 8.48 -20.10
C LYS A 105 14.86 7.40 -19.72
N ALA A 106 16.15 7.75 -19.72
CA ALA A 106 17.21 6.82 -19.35
C ALA A 106 17.04 6.35 -17.89
N TYR A 107 16.77 7.27 -16.97
CA TYR A 107 16.61 6.98 -15.55
C TYR A 107 15.39 6.10 -15.26
N LEU A 108 14.21 6.41 -15.80
CA LEU A 108 13.03 5.59 -15.65
C LEU A 108 13.17 4.23 -16.33
N GLY A 109 13.82 4.18 -17.50
CA GLY A 109 14.13 2.92 -18.19
C GLY A 109 15.04 2.02 -17.35
N GLN A 110 16.06 2.59 -16.70
CA GLN A 110 16.94 1.88 -15.78
C GLN A 110 16.18 1.34 -14.55
N ALA A 111 15.31 2.16 -13.94
CA ALA A 111 14.49 1.72 -12.82
C ALA A 111 13.56 0.55 -13.20
N LEU A 112 12.95 0.61 -14.39
CA LEU A 112 12.10 -0.46 -14.91
C LEU A 112 12.90 -1.75 -15.15
N GLN A 113 14.09 -1.65 -15.75
CA GLN A 113 14.96 -2.80 -15.99
C GLN A 113 15.39 -3.47 -14.68
N ILE A 114 15.78 -2.67 -13.69
CA ILE A 114 16.13 -3.18 -12.36
C ILE A 114 14.96 -3.90 -11.72
N MET A 115 13.74 -3.31 -11.75
CA MET A 115 12.54 -3.98 -11.26
C MET A 115 12.31 -5.33 -11.94
N GLN A 116 12.41 -5.39 -13.26
CA GLN A 116 12.22 -6.64 -14.02
C GLN A 116 13.27 -7.70 -13.67
N ASN A 117 14.51 -7.31 -13.45
CA ASN A 117 15.60 -8.21 -13.05
C ASN A 117 15.48 -8.67 -11.59
N ASN A 118 14.78 -7.94 -10.74
CA ASN A 118 14.52 -8.25 -9.33
C ASN A 118 13.14 -8.88 -9.10
N ASN A 119 12.76 -9.84 -9.93
CA ASN A 119 11.50 -10.58 -9.81
C ASN A 119 10.24 -9.70 -9.71
N GLY A 120 10.27 -8.52 -10.30
CA GLY A 120 9.14 -7.59 -10.30
C GLY A 120 9.00 -6.77 -9.00
N ASP A 121 10.01 -6.72 -8.14
CA ASP A 121 9.99 -5.85 -6.96
C ASP A 121 9.83 -4.39 -7.37
N ALA A 122 8.78 -3.76 -6.87
CA ALA A 122 8.44 -2.38 -7.18
C ALA A 122 9.35 -1.33 -6.53
N ALA A 123 10.20 -1.71 -5.58
CA ALA A 123 11.02 -0.78 -4.82
C ALA A 123 11.87 0.15 -5.71
N PRO A 124 12.55 -0.33 -6.78
CA PRO A 124 13.31 0.53 -7.68
C PRO A 124 12.48 1.62 -8.36
N ILE A 125 11.28 1.29 -8.87
CA ILE A 125 10.40 2.30 -9.51
C ILE A 125 9.87 3.29 -8.48
N LYS A 126 9.43 2.81 -7.31
CA LYS A 126 8.98 3.69 -6.22
C LYS A 126 10.08 4.66 -5.78
N TYR A 127 11.31 4.19 -5.72
CA TYR A 127 12.47 5.02 -5.41
C TYR A 127 12.72 6.07 -6.50
N ALA A 128 12.73 5.67 -7.78
CA ALA A 128 12.93 6.57 -8.89
C ALA A 128 11.87 7.68 -8.96
N ILE A 129 10.60 7.36 -8.71
CA ILE A 129 9.51 8.35 -8.63
C ILE A 129 9.79 9.37 -7.52
N LYS A 130 10.25 8.92 -6.34
CA LYS A 130 10.59 9.81 -5.21
C LYS A 130 11.78 10.72 -5.53
N VAL A 131 12.79 10.21 -6.21
CA VAL A 131 13.95 11.02 -6.65
C VAL A 131 13.50 12.09 -7.64
N LEU A 132 12.70 11.71 -8.66
CA LEU A 132 12.23 12.66 -9.68
C LEU A 132 11.36 13.79 -9.09
N LYS A 133 10.59 13.54 -8.01
CA LYS A 133 9.83 14.58 -7.30
C LYS A 133 10.72 15.70 -6.78
N SER A 134 11.95 15.40 -6.38
CA SER A 134 12.89 16.38 -5.79
C SER A 134 13.65 17.21 -6.83
N LEU A 135 13.51 16.88 -8.12
CA LEU A 135 14.30 17.49 -9.19
C LEU A 135 13.52 18.57 -9.95
N ASN A 136 14.25 19.57 -10.41
CA ASN A 136 13.69 20.54 -11.35
C ASN A 136 13.74 19.95 -12.77
N VAL A 137 12.56 19.62 -13.31
CA VAL A 137 12.41 18.96 -14.62
C VAL A 137 11.83 19.91 -15.66
N SER A 138 12.26 19.78 -16.94
CA SER A 138 11.69 20.55 -18.03
C SER A 138 10.21 20.22 -18.25
N LYS A 139 9.47 21.10 -18.95
CA LYS A 139 8.06 20.84 -19.26
C LYS A 139 7.85 19.51 -19.99
N LYS A 140 8.69 19.23 -21.00
CA LYS A 140 8.63 17.97 -21.76
C LYS A 140 8.95 16.75 -20.88
N SER A 141 9.89 16.91 -19.93
CA SER A 141 10.21 15.87 -18.95
C SER A 141 9.03 15.58 -18.02
N LYS A 142 8.38 16.65 -17.55
CA LYS A 142 7.18 16.55 -16.72
C LYS A 142 6.07 15.76 -17.42
N ASP A 143 5.72 16.15 -18.65
CA ASP A 143 4.67 15.47 -19.42
C ASP A 143 5.03 13.98 -19.59
N TYR A 144 6.27 13.68 -19.95
CA TYR A 144 6.74 12.29 -20.10
C TYR A 144 6.68 11.49 -18.79
N ILE A 145 7.07 12.07 -17.63
CA ILE A 145 6.99 11.41 -16.33
C ILE A 145 5.53 11.06 -16.02
N VAL A 146 4.63 12.02 -16.16
CA VAL A 146 3.21 11.85 -15.87
C VAL A 146 2.63 10.72 -16.73
N ASP A 147 2.77 10.81 -18.05
CA ASP A 147 2.24 9.81 -18.98
C ASP A 147 2.79 8.41 -18.70
N THR A 148 4.12 8.32 -18.48
CA THR A 148 4.79 7.03 -18.22
C THR A 148 4.32 6.40 -16.91
N ILE A 149 4.26 7.18 -15.83
CA ILE A 149 3.88 6.63 -14.51
C ILE A 149 2.39 6.29 -14.45
N LEU A 150 1.52 7.08 -15.08
CA LEU A 150 0.10 6.73 -15.19
C LEU A 150 -0.11 5.43 -15.96
N HIS A 151 0.59 5.27 -17.09
CA HIS A 151 0.55 4.02 -17.85
C HIS A 151 1.07 2.83 -17.01
N TRP A 152 2.19 2.99 -16.32
CA TRP A 152 2.73 1.93 -15.45
C TRP A 152 1.81 1.60 -14.28
N ALA A 153 1.10 2.57 -13.73
CA ALA A 153 0.18 2.34 -12.61
C ALA A 153 -1.02 1.45 -13.00
N ILE A 154 -1.43 1.44 -14.27
CA ILE A 154 -2.44 0.48 -14.76
C ILE A 154 -1.85 -0.94 -14.84
N ILE A 155 -0.58 -1.07 -15.26
CA ILE A 155 0.11 -2.37 -15.38
C ILE A 155 0.52 -2.89 -14.00
N TYR A 156 0.98 -2.00 -13.14
CA TYR A 156 1.53 -2.26 -11.81
C TYR A 156 0.71 -1.54 -10.73
N PRO A 157 -0.40 -2.13 -10.24
CA PRO A 157 -1.35 -1.48 -9.32
C PRO A 157 -0.71 -0.93 -8.03
N TYR A 158 0.38 -1.53 -7.54
CA TYR A 158 1.12 -1.06 -6.38
C TYR A 158 1.77 0.34 -6.53
N LEU A 159 1.72 0.94 -7.72
CA LEU A 159 2.12 2.33 -7.96
C LEU A 159 0.97 3.32 -7.73
N VAL A 160 -0.28 2.86 -7.80
CA VAL A 160 -1.48 3.70 -7.65
C VAL A 160 -1.47 4.53 -6.35
N PRO A 161 -1.08 3.97 -5.17
CA PRO A 161 -1.00 4.74 -3.92
C PRO A 161 -0.08 5.97 -3.98
N LEU A 162 0.91 5.96 -4.87
CA LEU A 162 1.89 7.05 -5.00
C LEU A 162 1.39 8.20 -5.87
N LEU A 163 0.39 7.97 -6.72
CA LEU A 163 -0.01 8.92 -7.76
C LEU A 163 -0.46 10.27 -7.22
N GLN A 164 -1.20 10.27 -6.13
CA GLN A 164 -1.68 11.51 -5.54
C GLN A 164 -0.52 12.46 -5.20
N GLU A 165 0.36 12.03 -4.32
CA GLU A 165 1.41 12.88 -3.76
C GLU A 165 2.55 13.15 -4.75
N PHE A 166 2.95 12.13 -5.50
CA PHE A 166 4.16 12.17 -6.31
C PHE A 166 3.91 12.55 -7.76
N ILE A 167 2.67 12.43 -8.25
CA ILE A 167 2.32 12.71 -9.65
C ILE A 167 1.28 13.83 -9.74
N PHE A 168 0.04 13.61 -9.24
CA PHE A 168 -1.04 14.57 -9.44
C PHE A 168 -0.77 15.92 -8.79
N ASP A 169 -0.46 15.93 -7.49
CA ASP A 169 -0.25 17.16 -6.73
C ASP A 169 1.13 17.77 -7.06
N CYS A 170 2.19 16.93 -7.21
CA CYS A 170 3.55 17.38 -7.49
C CYS A 170 3.66 18.08 -8.86
N TYR A 171 3.14 17.45 -9.90
CA TYR A 171 3.24 17.98 -11.27
C TYR A 171 2.04 18.82 -11.69
N ARG A 172 1.06 19.02 -10.79
CA ARG A 172 -0.19 19.78 -11.07
C ARG A 172 -0.86 19.27 -12.34
N VAL A 173 -1.15 17.98 -12.35
CA VAL A 173 -1.77 17.30 -13.49
C VAL A 173 -3.16 17.89 -13.75
N SER A 174 -3.53 18.06 -15.03
CA SER A 174 -4.83 18.60 -15.41
C SER A 174 -5.98 17.70 -14.98
N SER A 175 -7.11 18.29 -14.65
CA SER A 175 -8.33 17.56 -14.27
C SER A 175 -8.80 16.60 -15.36
N ASP A 176 -8.58 16.93 -16.63
CA ASP A 176 -8.98 16.09 -17.77
C ASP A 176 -8.14 14.80 -17.81
N LEU A 177 -6.83 14.90 -17.61
CA LEU A 177 -5.95 13.74 -17.58
C LEU A 177 -6.22 12.86 -16.34
N ILE A 178 -6.49 13.48 -15.19
CA ILE A 178 -6.91 12.76 -13.98
C ILE A 178 -8.24 12.03 -14.23
N ARG A 179 -9.20 12.66 -14.89
CA ARG A 179 -10.49 12.06 -15.26
C ARG A 179 -10.31 10.84 -16.16
N GLU A 180 -9.49 10.97 -17.19
CA GLU A 180 -9.17 9.87 -18.09
C GLU A 180 -8.54 8.70 -17.34
N PHE A 181 -7.55 8.96 -16.50
CA PHE A 181 -6.91 7.94 -15.69
C PHE A 181 -7.89 7.24 -14.73
N ILE A 182 -8.72 8.00 -14.00
CA ILE A 182 -9.74 7.44 -13.09
C ILE A 182 -10.68 6.51 -13.86
N SER A 183 -11.13 6.92 -15.04
CA SER A 183 -12.05 6.14 -15.87
C SER A 183 -11.42 4.82 -16.32
N ILE A 184 -10.16 4.84 -16.75
CA ILE A 184 -9.41 3.64 -17.14
C ILE A 184 -9.19 2.74 -15.93
N LEU A 185 -8.69 3.29 -14.81
CA LEU A 185 -8.43 2.54 -13.58
C LEU A 185 -9.70 1.86 -13.05
N TYR A 186 -10.82 2.59 -13.01
CA TYR A 186 -12.10 2.05 -12.55
C TYR A 186 -12.56 0.88 -13.44
N LYS A 187 -12.61 1.07 -14.76
CA LYS A 187 -13.06 0.05 -15.72
C LYS A 187 -12.18 -1.21 -15.67
N ASP A 188 -10.86 -1.03 -15.73
CA ASP A 188 -9.92 -2.15 -15.67
C ASP A 188 -10.02 -2.91 -14.35
N SER A 189 -10.13 -2.18 -13.22
CA SER A 189 -10.24 -2.78 -11.90
C SER A 189 -11.56 -3.55 -11.70
N ILE A 190 -12.68 -3.07 -12.24
CA ILE A 190 -13.95 -3.80 -12.23
C ILE A 190 -13.83 -5.11 -13.02
N ILE A 191 -13.26 -5.06 -14.22
CA ILE A 191 -13.08 -6.26 -15.07
C ILE A 191 -12.22 -7.31 -14.37
N ARG A 192 -11.12 -6.87 -13.75
CA ARG A 192 -10.18 -7.75 -13.04
C ARG A 192 -10.62 -8.13 -11.62
N ARG A 193 -11.72 -7.59 -11.13
CA ARG A 193 -12.18 -7.72 -9.72
C ARG A 193 -11.13 -7.26 -8.72
N ASN A 194 -10.34 -6.26 -9.07
CA ASN A 194 -9.36 -5.60 -8.21
C ASN A 194 -10.04 -4.50 -7.41
N TYR A 195 -10.59 -4.83 -6.25
CA TYR A 195 -11.34 -3.88 -5.43
C TYR A 195 -10.45 -2.81 -4.78
N GLU A 196 -9.16 -3.03 -4.61
CA GLU A 196 -8.22 -2.00 -4.21
C GLU A 196 -8.10 -0.91 -5.29
N GLY A 197 -7.95 -1.30 -6.55
CA GLY A 197 -7.93 -0.35 -7.68
C GLY A 197 -9.25 0.42 -7.82
N VAL A 198 -10.39 -0.25 -7.59
CA VAL A 198 -11.71 0.43 -7.54
C VAL A 198 -11.74 1.45 -6.40
N ALA A 199 -11.28 1.09 -5.21
CA ALA A 199 -11.22 1.97 -4.05
C ALA A 199 -10.38 3.22 -4.34
N TYR A 200 -9.21 3.08 -4.98
CA TYR A 200 -8.40 4.23 -5.39
C TYR A 200 -9.08 5.09 -6.46
N ALA A 201 -9.77 4.51 -7.43
CA ALA A 201 -10.51 5.27 -8.44
C ALA A 201 -11.61 6.12 -7.78
N LEU A 202 -12.37 5.55 -6.85
CA LEU A 202 -13.39 6.26 -6.07
C LEU A 202 -12.75 7.34 -5.17
N PHE A 203 -11.64 7.04 -4.51
CA PHE A 203 -10.93 8.01 -3.69
C PHE A 203 -10.44 9.21 -4.50
N PHE A 204 -9.83 8.99 -5.65
CA PHE A 204 -9.39 10.09 -6.53
C PHE A 204 -10.59 10.87 -7.07
N SER A 205 -11.69 10.21 -7.43
CA SER A 205 -12.94 10.86 -7.81
C SER A 205 -13.46 11.81 -6.73
N ILE A 206 -13.50 11.33 -5.49
CA ILE A 206 -13.91 12.14 -4.35
C ILE A 206 -12.95 13.31 -4.15
N LYS A 207 -11.64 13.06 -4.15
CA LYS A 207 -10.62 14.06 -3.87
C LYS A 207 -10.57 15.17 -4.92
N TYR A 208 -10.60 14.81 -6.20
CA TYR A 208 -10.47 15.76 -7.31
C TYR A 208 -11.81 16.27 -7.85
N ASN A 209 -12.94 15.85 -7.23
CA ASN A 209 -14.29 16.21 -7.62
C ASN A 209 -14.61 15.85 -9.09
N ILE A 210 -14.31 14.62 -9.47
CA ILE A 210 -14.49 14.07 -10.81
C ILE A 210 -15.45 12.90 -10.74
N GLU A 211 -16.59 12.99 -11.40
CA GLU A 211 -17.56 11.91 -11.47
C GLU A 211 -17.16 10.83 -12.49
N ILE A 212 -17.40 9.56 -12.16
CA ILE A 212 -17.13 8.40 -13.02
C ILE A 212 -18.35 8.12 -13.87
N GLU A 213 -18.26 8.36 -15.18
CA GLU A 213 -19.37 8.17 -16.12
C GLU A 213 -19.93 6.75 -16.17
N SER A 214 -19.08 5.73 -15.97
CA SER A 214 -19.46 4.31 -16.01
C SER A 214 -19.69 3.72 -14.62
N PHE A 215 -20.00 4.55 -13.61
CA PHE A 215 -20.27 4.07 -12.26
C PHE A 215 -21.42 3.07 -12.25
N ASN A 216 -21.18 1.88 -11.68
CA ASN A 216 -22.17 0.82 -11.52
C ASN A 216 -22.07 0.22 -10.11
N MET A 217 -23.18 0.26 -9.40
CA MET A 217 -23.28 -0.17 -7.99
C MET A 217 -23.21 -1.69 -7.82
N ASP A 218 -23.75 -2.48 -8.76
CA ASP A 218 -23.89 -3.94 -8.60
C ASP A 218 -22.55 -4.65 -8.38
N ASN A 219 -21.50 -4.15 -9.02
CA ASN A 219 -20.16 -4.69 -8.86
C ASN A 219 -19.52 -4.34 -7.50
N LEU A 220 -19.95 -3.24 -6.88
CA LEU A 220 -19.32 -2.69 -5.66
C LEU A 220 -19.81 -3.39 -4.38
N LEU A 221 -21.00 -4.00 -4.40
CA LEU A 221 -21.52 -4.78 -3.28
C LEU A 221 -20.67 -6.02 -2.97
N ARG A 222 -19.85 -6.47 -3.93
CA ARG A 222 -18.90 -7.58 -3.75
C ARG A 222 -17.52 -7.15 -3.25
N GLY A 223 -17.27 -5.83 -3.19
CA GLY A 223 -16.01 -5.25 -2.74
C GLY A 223 -15.73 -5.49 -1.26
N ASP A 224 -14.50 -5.20 -0.86
CA ASP A 224 -14.09 -5.22 0.54
C ASP A 224 -14.69 -4.04 1.34
N CYS A 225 -14.35 -3.98 2.62
CA CYS A 225 -14.85 -2.96 3.55
C CYS A 225 -14.54 -1.53 3.08
N ILE A 226 -13.33 -1.28 2.59
CA ILE A 226 -12.87 0.05 2.15
C ILE A 226 -13.53 0.44 0.83
N CYS A 227 -13.63 -0.50 -0.11
CA CYS A 227 -14.31 -0.27 -1.38
C CYS A 227 -15.77 0.13 -1.16
N LYS A 228 -16.50 -0.57 -0.28
CA LYS A 228 -17.90 -0.25 0.08
C LYS A 228 -18.01 1.11 0.74
N LEU A 229 -17.10 1.45 1.67
CA LEU A 229 -17.09 2.74 2.34
C LEU A 229 -16.88 3.88 1.33
N LEU A 230 -15.87 3.77 0.47
CA LEU A 230 -15.60 4.77 -0.57
C LEU A 230 -16.74 4.86 -1.59
N SER A 231 -17.41 3.75 -1.90
CA SER A 231 -18.61 3.75 -2.75
C SER A 231 -19.74 4.58 -2.12
N PHE A 232 -19.95 4.45 -0.82
CA PHE A 232 -20.96 5.25 -0.12
C PHE A 232 -20.60 6.75 -0.11
N LEU A 233 -19.34 7.08 0.18
CA LEU A 233 -18.88 8.47 0.17
C LEU A 233 -18.96 9.09 -1.22
N TYR A 234 -18.63 8.31 -2.25
CA TYR A 234 -18.79 8.70 -3.65
C TYR A 234 -20.25 9.00 -3.98
N CYS A 235 -21.16 8.07 -3.66
CA CYS A 235 -22.60 8.25 -3.88
C CYS A 235 -23.14 9.49 -3.14
N LYS A 236 -22.70 9.72 -1.90
CA LYS A 236 -23.07 10.91 -1.13
C LYS A 236 -22.59 12.19 -1.81
N LYS A 237 -21.35 12.22 -2.29
CA LYS A 237 -20.75 13.39 -2.92
C LYS A 237 -21.39 13.76 -4.24
N PHE A 238 -21.71 12.77 -5.07
CA PHE A 238 -22.23 12.99 -6.42
C PHE A 238 -23.77 12.82 -6.55
N GLY A 239 -24.47 12.63 -5.41
CA GLY A 239 -25.96 12.62 -5.40
C GLY A 239 -26.62 11.34 -5.91
N HIS A 240 -25.91 10.19 -5.87
CA HIS A 240 -26.48 8.89 -6.26
C HIS A 240 -27.32 8.30 -5.10
N HIS A 241 -28.50 8.88 -4.84
CA HIS A 241 -29.31 8.56 -3.66
C HIS A 241 -29.76 7.09 -3.62
N ASP A 242 -30.18 6.51 -4.75
CA ASP A 242 -30.64 5.11 -4.78
C ASP A 242 -29.50 4.13 -4.44
N ALA A 243 -28.32 4.36 -5.00
CA ALA A 243 -27.14 3.57 -4.69
C ALA A 243 -26.69 3.75 -3.23
N GLN A 244 -26.83 4.96 -2.68
CA GLN A 244 -26.53 5.24 -1.28
C GLN A 244 -27.47 4.47 -0.35
N ASN A 245 -28.79 4.43 -0.65
CA ASN A 245 -29.77 3.67 0.11
C ASN A 245 -29.48 2.16 0.04
N THR A 246 -29.16 1.65 -1.14
CA THR A 246 -28.77 0.24 -1.34
C THR A 246 -27.56 -0.13 -0.47
N LEU A 247 -26.54 0.74 -0.41
CA LEU A 247 -25.36 0.53 0.47
C LEU A 247 -25.72 0.56 1.95
N LYS A 248 -26.64 1.43 2.35
CA LYS A 248 -27.13 1.50 3.73
C LYS A 248 -27.87 0.22 4.14
N GLU A 249 -28.77 -0.28 3.31
CA GLU A 249 -29.44 -1.56 3.54
C GLU A 249 -28.44 -2.73 3.57
N HIS A 250 -27.41 -2.68 2.73
CA HIS A 250 -26.35 -3.68 2.76
C HIS A 250 -25.54 -3.63 4.06
N ALA A 251 -25.23 -2.44 4.57
CA ALA A 251 -24.56 -2.26 5.86
C ALA A 251 -25.40 -2.82 7.02
N GLN A 252 -26.72 -2.62 7.03
CA GLN A 252 -27.63 -3.19 8.03
C GLN A 252 -27.59 -4.73 8.02
N ARG A 253 -27.62 -5.34 6.84
CA ARG A 253 -27.48 -6.82 6.71
C ARG A 253 -26.14 -7.32 7.20
N LEU A 254 -25.03 -6.67 6.82
CA LEU A 254 -23.67 -7.06 7.24
C LEU A 254 -23.47 -6.89 8.75
N MET A 255 -24.18 -5.97 9.40
CA MET A 255 -24.12 -5.77 10.85
C MET A 255 -24.53 -7.03 11.63
N GLU A 256 -25.45 -7.82 11.10
CA GLU A 256 -25.94 -9.04 11.75
C GLU A 256 -24.94 -10.20 11.62
N PHE A 257 -24.33 -10.38 10.46
CA PHE A 257 -23.57 -11.59 10.12
C PHE A 257 -22.07 -11.38 10.01
N ASN A 258 -21.59 -10.19 9.57
CA ASN A 258 -20.18 -9.95 9.21
C ASN A 258 -19.63 -8.65 9.79
N PHE A 259 -20.07 -8.25 10.98
CA PHE A 259 -19.67 -6.98 11.59
C PHE A 259 -18.15 -6.79 11.67
N ASN A 260 -17.41 -7.79 12.12
CA ASN A 260 -15.96 -7.67 12.35
C ASN A 260 -15.17 -7.41 11.04
N GLU A 261 -15.64 -7.97 9.93
CA GLU A 261 -15.00 -7.79 8.63
C GLU A 261 -15.30 -6.42 8.01
N TYR A 262 -16.55 -5.93 8.20
CA TYR A 262 -17.04 -4.71 7.59
C TYR A 262 -17.29 -3.57 8.58
N TRP A 263 -16.67 -3.61 9.77
CA TRP A 263 -17.00 -2.74 10.90
C TRP A 263 -16.88 -1.24 10.58
N ILE A 264 -15.84 -0.80 9.83
CA ILE A 264 -15.65 0.63 9.52
C ILE A 264 -16.71 1.12 8.52
N PHE A 265 -17.07 0.31 7.51
CA PHE A 265 -18.16 0.60 6.60
C PHE A 265 -19.50 0.71 7.34
N ILE A 266 -19.82 -0.29 8.17
CA ILE A 266 -21.04 -0.32 8.97
C ILE A 266 -21.10 0.88 9.93
N TYR A 267 -20.00 1.12 10.66
CA TYR A 267 -19.92 2.19 11.64
C TYR A 267 -20.09 3.57 11.01
N GLU A 268 -19.43 3.85 9.88
CA GLU A 268 -19.49 5.18 9.26
C GLU A 268 -20.86 5.47 8.63
N ILE A 269 -21.55 4.45 8.12
CA ILE A 269 -22.81 4.62 7.40
C ILE A 269 -24.03 4.62 8.32
N LEU A 270 -24.08 3.72 9.29
CA LEU A 270 -25.21 3.60 10.19
C LEU A 270 -25.20 4.68 11.27
N ASN A 271 -26.38 5.15 11.67
CA ASN A 271 -26.51 6.09 12.77
C ASN A 271 -26.43 5.37 14.13
N GLN A 272 -26.43 6.15 15.23
CA GLN A 272 -26.34 5.63 16.59
C GLN A 272 -27.46 4.63 16.93
N GLU A 273 -28.69 4.93 16.47
CA GLU A 273 -29.85 4.09 16.77
C GLU A 273 -29.77 2.75 16.05
N GLU A 274 -29.30 2.76 14.82
CA GLU A 274 -29.10 1.57 14.00
C GLU A 274 -27.98 0.67 14.55
N LEU A 275 -27.01 1.23 15.28
CA LEU A 275 -25.92 0.49 15.96
C LEU A 275 -26.36 -0.06 17.36
N ARG A 276 -27.64 -0.01 17.72
CA ARG A 276 -28.15 -0.56 18.98
C ARG A 276 -27.78 -2.05 19.12
N GLY A 277 -27.34 -2.45 20.31
CA GLY A 277 -26.79 -3.80 20.56
C GLY A 277 -25.25 -3.90 20.42
N ARG A 278 -24.59 -2.88 19.91
CA ARG A 278 -23.14 -2.77 19.82
C ARG A 278 -22.63 -1.63 20.73
N GLY A 279 -22.82 -1.78 22.06
CA GLY A 279 -22.68 -0.71 23.06
C GLY A 279 -21.47 0.20 22.90
N LEU A 280 -20.25 -0.35 22.69
CA LEU A 280 -19.05 0.44 22.47
C LEU A 280 -19.16 1.33 21.21
N TRP A 281 -19.59 0.77 20.09
CA TRP A 281 -19.68 1.46 18.79
C TRP A 281 -20.75 2.55 18.81
N SER A 282 -21.90 2.27 19.44
CA SER A 282 -22.96 3.26 19.63
C SER A 282 -22.50 4.42 20.50
N ASN A 283 -21.69 4.17 21.56
CA ASN A 283 -21.13 5.20 22.42
C ASN A 283 -20.11 6.09 21.67
N LEU A 284 -19.22 5.49 20.89
CA LEU A 284 -18.26 6.24 20.07
C LEU A 284 -18.98 7.13 19.05
N LYS A 285 -20.03 6.63 18.41
CA LYS A 285 -20.86 7.40 17.47
C LYS A 285 -21.55 8.58 18.15
N ASN A 286 -22.08 8.38 19.37
CA ASN A 286 -22.70 9.44 20.18
C ASN A 286 -21.70 10.55 20.54
N GLN A 287 -20.44 10.22 20.74
CA GLN A 287 -19.36 11.18 20.98
C GLN A 287 -18.88 11.89 19.71
N GLY A 288 -19.49 11.64 18.55
CA GLY A 288 -19.12 12.24 17.27
C GLY A 288 -17.81 11.72 16.68
N ILE A 289 -17.31 10.59 17.19
CA ILE A 289 -16.07 10.00 16.67
C ILE A 289 -16.34 9.43 15.28
N SER A 290 -15.45 9.70 14.33
CA SER A 290 -15.46 9.12 13.00
C SER A 290 -14.02 8.81 12.58
N PHE A 291 -13.87 7.75 11.81
CA PHE A 291 -12.59 7.30 11.24
C PHE A 291 -12.31 7.92 9.87
N ILE A 292 -13.27 8.72 9.34
CA ILE A 292 -13.11 9.47 8.10
C ILE A 292 -12.67 10.88 8.43
N LYS A 293 -11.63 11.37 7.74
CA LYS A 293 -11.21 12.77 7.85
C LYS A 293 -12.36 13.70 7.49
N SER A 294 -12.44 14.84 8.20
CA SER A 294 -13.54 15.80 8.04
C SER A 294 -13.72 16.31 6.61
N GLU A 295 -12.64 16.38 5.85
CA GLU A 295 -12.65 16.83 4.44
C GLU A 295 -13.35 15.87 3.47
N TYR A 296 -13.60 14.60 3.88
CA TYR A 296 -14.26 13.57 3.07
C TYR A 296 -15.62 13.11 3.61
N ARG A 297 -16.12 13.77 4.68
CA ARG A 297 -17.40 13.43 5.31
C ARG A 297 -18.63 13.93 4.58
#